data_2272f0e9a315ec87e9d8015babe3ef05
#
_entry.id   2272f0e9a315ec87e9d8015babe3ef05
#
_cell.length_a   1.000
_cell.length_b   1.000
_cell.length_c   1.000
_cell.angle_alpha   90.00
_cell.angle_beta   90.00
_cell.angle_gamma   90.00
#
_symmetry.space_group_name_H-M   'P 1'
#
loop_
_entity.id
_entity.type
_entity.pdbx_description
1 polymer ?
#
loop_
_entity_poly.entity_id
_entity_poly.type
_entity_poly.pdbx_seq_one_letter_code
_entity_poly.pdbx_strand_id
1 'polypeptide(L)'
;IIIPGGRAALPYRRNFAENRAFFEDIVDASGTAWRLNEVFMNGSAIFDFTLNVIPKHIKSVLHRHELSPEDIDWLFLHQANKQIVESIAGKTGFAPEKAPSVAFSRYGNLSSASIPAALCEHFGQRGGRTTMLFCGYGVGLSWASCLVRGQEVTCAPVISVPNGQDDAPDAVRRWQNLMQSPA
;
A
#
# COMPACT_ATOMS: atom_id res chain seq x y z
N ILE A 1 0.56 -10.35 1.92
CA ILE A 1 1.58 -10.39 0.86
C ILE A 1 2.89 -10.81 1.51
N ILE A 2 3.55 -11.80 0.97
CA ILE A 2 4.87 -12.24 1.39
C ILE A 2 5.73 -12.48 0.15
N ILE A 3 7.04 -12.38 0.34
CA ILE A 3 8.04 -12.91 -0.59
C ILE A 3 8.75 -14.01 0.19
N PRO A 4 8.44 -15.29 -0.04
CA PRO A 4 8.96 -16.38 0.79
C PRO A 4 10.48 -16.44 0.83
N GLY A 5 11.14 -16.10 -0.29
CA GLY A 5 12.59 -15.98 -0.39
C GLY A 5 13.14 -14.64 0.11
N GLY A 6 12.30 -13.74 0.63
CA GLY A 6 12.71 -12.44 1.13
C GLY A 6 13.53 -12.55 2.42
N ARG A 7 14.35 -11.54 2.66
CA ARG A 7 15.33 -11.50 3.76
C ARG A 7 14.74 -11.77 5.16
N ALA A 8 13.46 -11.43 5.36
CA ALA A 8 12.77 -11.62 6.64
C ALA A 8 12.12 -13.01 6.79
N ALA A 9 11.84 -13.71 5.68
CA ALA A 9 11.13 -14.99 5.71
C ALA A 9 12.07 -16.19 5.63
N LEU A 10 13.06 -16.12 4.74
CA LEU A 10 14.05 -17.18 4.54
C LEU A 10 15.46 -16.57 4.43
N PRO A 11 16.51 -17.24 4.92
CA PRO A 11 17.87 -16.73 4.85
C PRO A 11 18.35 -16.68 3.40
N TYR A 12 18.46 -15.47 2.88
CA TYR A 12 19.07 -15.23 1.58
C TYR A 12 20.59 -15.29 1.72
N ARG A 13 21.24 -16.18 0.99
CA ARG A 13 22.69 -16.30 0.97
C ARG A 13 23.25 -15.53 -0.22
N ARG A 14 24.47 -14.96 -0.07
CA ARG A 14 25.12 -14.16 -1.12
C ARG A 14 25.49 -14.98 -2.37
N ASN A 15 25.60 -16.29 -2.24
CA ASN A 15 25.97 -17.17 -3.35
C ASN A 15 24.72 -17.59 -4.14
N PHE A 16 24.66 -17.28 -5.42
CA PHE A 16 23.56 -17.65 -6.32
C PHE A 16 23.31 -19.16 -6.37
N ALA A 17 24.39 -19.99 -6.36
CA ALA A 17 24.25 -21.43 -6.38
C ALA A 17 23.53 -21.98 -5.12
N GLU A 18 23.73 -21.33 -3.96
CA GLU A 18 23.04 -21.69 -2.72
C GLU A 18 21.59 -21.21 -2.67
N ASN A 19 21.23 -20.25 -3.54
CA ASN A 19 19.89 -19.70 -3.65
C ASN A 19 19.07 -20.33 -4.80
N ARG A 20 19.58 -21.37 -5.46
CA ARG A 20 18.94 -21.97 -6.63
C ARG A 20 17.49 -22.35 -6.38
N ALA A 21 17.17 -22.90 -5.22
CA ALA A 21 15.81 -23.26 -4.83
C ALA A 21 14.82 -22.10 -4.85
N PHE A 22 15.26 -20.84 -4.74
CA PHE A 22 14.38 -19.67 -4.82
C PHE A 22 13.90 -19.39 -6.25
N PHE A 23 14.53 -19.97 -7.25
CA PHE A 23 14.23 -19.78 -8.67
C PHE A 23 13.59 -21.04 -9.31
N GLU A 24 13.43 -22.09 -8.56
CA GLU A 24 12.76 -23.31 -9.02
C GLU A 24 11.23 -23.15 -8.93
N ASP A 25 10.53 -23.66 -9.92
CA ASP A 25 9.08 -23.67 -9.95
C ASP A 25 8.52 -24.61 -8.89
N ILE A 26 7.63 -24.13 -8.06
CA ILE A 26 6.83 -24.90 -7.11
C ILE A 26 5.42 -24.95 -7.66
N VAL A 27 4.92 -26.13 -7.93
CA VAL A 27 3.54 -26.33 -8.43
C VAL A 27 2.66 -26.68 -7.25
N ASP A 28 1.62 -25.90 -7.01
CA ASP A 28 0.64 -26.16 -5.95
C ASP A 28 -0.41 -27.20 -6.38
N ALA A 29 -1.30 -27.55 -5.46
CA ALA A 29 -2.35 -28.55 -5.71
C ALA A 29 -3.36 -28.13 -6.80
N SER A 30 -3.41 -26.85 -7.16
CA SER A 30 -4.25 -26.34 -8.25
C SER A 30 -3.55 -26.37 -9.61
N GLY A 31 -2.27 -26.74 -9.65
CA GLY A 31 -1.44 -26.72 -10.85
C GLY A 31 -0.82 -25.33 -11.15
N THR A 32 -0.95 -24.38 -10.25
CA THR A 32 -0.34 -23.06 -10.41
C THR A 32 1.14 -23.12 -10.02
N ALA A 33 2.01 -22.72 -10.95
CA ALA A 33 3.44 -22.60 -10.71
C ALA A 33 3.79 -21.24 -10.10
N TRP A 34 4.64 -21.24 -9.09
CA TRP A 34 5.19 -20.03 -8.44
C TRP A 34 6.59 -20.30 -7.91
N ARG A 35 7.31 -19.25 -7.56
CA ARG A 35 8.69 -19.34 -7.03
C ARG A 35 8.82 -18.64 -5.68
N LEU A 36 9.78 -19.07 -4.88
CA LEU A 36 10.03 -18.47 -3.56
C LEU A 36 10.50 -17.00 -3.63
N ASN A 37 11.01 -16.56 -4.77
CA ASN A 37 11.40 -15.16 -5.00
C ASN A 37 10.27 -14.30 -5.58
N GLU A 38 9.11 -14.86 -5.83
CA GLU A 38 7.95 -14.13 -6.32
C GLU A 38 7.09 -13.61 -5.17
N VAL A 39 6.31 -12.56 -5.48
CA VAL A 39 5.36 -12.00 -4.53
C VAL A 39 4.16 -12.94 -4.43
N PHE A 40 3.95 -13.50 -3.26
CA PHE A 40 2.77 -14.29 -2.96
C PHE A 40 1.79 -13.48 -2.12
N MET A 41 0.51 -13.54 -2.46
CA MET A 41 -0.56 -12.90 -1.70
C MET A 41 -1.72 -13.87 -1.48
N ASN A 42 -1.99 -14.20 -0.23
CA ASN A 42 -3.25 -14.83 0.15
C ASN A 42 -4.35 -13.77 0.21
N GLY A 43 -5.07 -13.59 -0.91
CA GLY A 43 -6.06 -12.52 -1.07
C GLY A 43 -7.21 -12.60 -0.06
N SER A 44 -7.72 -13.79 0.24
CA SER A 44 -8.81 -13.98 1.21
C SER A 44 -8.37 -13.62 2.63
N ALA A 45 -7.19 -14.06 3.05
CA ALA A 45 -6.67 -13.73 4.38
C ALA A 45 -6.38 -12.21 4.53
N ILE A 46 -5.89 -11.56 3.47
CA ILE A 46 -5.71 -10.09 3.47
C ILE A 46 -7.05 -9.38 3.55
N PHE A 47 -8.06 -9.85 2.81
CA PHE A 47 -9.40 -9.28 2.84
C PHE A 47 -10.01 -9.40 4.25
N ASP A 48 -9.97 -10.57 4.86
CA ASP A 48 -10.45 -10.82 6.22
C ASP A 48 -9.73 -9.94 7.25
N PHE A 49 -8.41 -9.84 7.16
CA PHE A 49 -7.61 -8.95 8.00
C PHE A 49 -8.06 -7.50 7.86
N THR A 50 -8.17 -6.99 6.65
CA THR A 50 -8.52 -5.58 6.42
C THR A 50 -9.92 -5.24 6.93
N LEU A 51 -10.88 -6.15 6.82
CA LEU A 51 -12.27 -5.90 7.24
C LEU A 51 -12.53 -6.16 8.73
N ASN A 52 -11.66 -6.89 9.41
CA ASN A 52 -11.86 -7.25 10.82
C ASN A 52 -10.92 -6.52 11.77
N VAL A 53 -9.67 -6.24 11.35
CA VAL A 53 -8.66 -5.62 12.20
C VAL A 53 -8.64 -4.10 12.03
N ILE A 54 -8.62 -3.62 10.79
CA ILE A 54 -8.46 -2.19 10.52
C ILE A 54 -9.63 -1.33 11.05
N PRO A 55 -10.90 -1.72 10.89
CA PRO A 55 -11.99 -0.95 11.50
C PRO A 55 -11.91 -0.87 13.04
N LYS A 56 -11.52 -1.94 13.70
CA LYS A 56 -11.32 -1.96 15.17
C LYS A 56 -10.19 -1.02 15.58
N HIS A 57 -9.08 -1.03 14.82
CA HIS A 57 -7.96 -0.14 15.06
C HIS A 57 -8.37 1.33 14.91
N ILE A 58 -9.07 1.70 13.83
CA ILE A 58 -9.55 3.07 13.60
C ILE A 58 -10.48 3.52 14.74
N LYS A 59 -11.45 2.69 15.13
CA LYS A 59 -12.33 2.97 16.27
C LYS A 59 -11.56 3.15 17.57
N SER A 60 -10.53 2.35 17.80
CA SER A 60 -9.65 2.49 18.99
C SER A 60 -8.86 3.80 18.97
N VAL A 61 -8.40 4.24 17.79
CA VAL A 61 -7.72 5.55 17.66
C VAL A 61 -8.68 6.70 17.95
N LEU A 62 -9.87 6.67 17.36
CA LEU A 62 -10.90 7.70 17.62
C LEU A 62 -11.25 7.75 19.11
N HIS A 63 -11.55 6.62 19.71
CA HIS A 63 -11.87 6.53 21.15
C HIS A 63 -10.74 7.08 22.04
N ARG A 64 -9.48 6.74 21.75
CA ARG A 64 -8.32 7.23 22.52
C ARG A 64 -8.17 8.75 22.48
N HIS A 65 -8.61 9.37 21.41
CA HIS A 65 -8.55 10.82 21.22
C HIS A 65 -9.88 11.52 21.52
N GLU A 66 -10.87 10.78 22.03
CA GLU A 66 -12.22 11.29 22.34
C GLU A 66 -12.88 11.95 21.12
N LEU A 67 -12.74 11.31 19.95
CA LEU A 67 -13.26 11.77 18.68
C LEU A 67 -14.29 10.77 18.13
N SER A 68 -15.22 11.33 17.35
CA SER A 68 -16.15 10.60 16.51
C SER A 68 -15.77 10.74 15.01
N PRO A 69 -16.35 9.95 14.11
CA PRO A 69 -16.14 10.11 12.67
C PRO A 69 -16.56 11.49 12.14
N GLU A 70 -17.49 12.17 12.81
CA GLU A 70 -17.97 13.50 12.48
C GLU A 70 -16.89 14.57 12.69
N ASP A 71 -16.02 14.38 13.71
CA ASP A 71 -14.90 15.29 14.06
C ASP A 71 -13.72 15.21 13.10
N ILE A 72 -13.72 14.20 12.22
CA ILE A 72 -12.71 14.00 11.19
C ILE A 72 -13.26 14.47 9.85
N ASP A 73 -12.54 15.37 9.22
CA ASP A 73 -12.89 15.85 7.88
C ASP A 73 -12.61 14.78 6.80
N TRP A 74 -11.45 14.11 6.92
CA TRP A 74 -11.00 13.13 5.93
C TRP A 74 -10.35 11.91 6.54
N LEU A 75 -10.73 10.73 6.03
CA LEU A 75 -10.11 9.44 6.30
C LEU A 75 -9.33 8.97 5.07
N PHE A 76 -8.00 9.06 5.12
CA PHE A 76 -7.14 8.55 4.05
C PHE A 76 -6.62 7.16 4.39
N LEU A 77 -7.13 6.16 3.67
CA LEU A 77 -6.74 4.76 3.80
C LEU A 77 -5.72 4.36 2.74
N HIS A 78 -4.91 3.36 3.05
CA HIS A 78 -4.18 2.66 2.00
C HIS A 78 -5.14 2.19 0.91
N GLN A 79 -4.83 2.51 -0.33
CA GLN A 79 -5.68 2.26 -1.50
C GLN A 79 -5.47 0.84 -2.05
N ALA A 80 -5.84 -0.18 -1.25
CA ALA A 80 -5.71 -1.58 -1.66
C ALA A 80 -6.63 -1.92 -2.85
N ASN A 81 -7.91 -1.59 -2.71
CA ASN A 81 -8.93 -1.50 -3.76
C ASN A 81 -10.13 -0.67 -3.26
N LYS A 82 -11.01 -0.27 -4.17
CA LYS A 82 -12.18 0.56 -3.86
C LYS A 82 -13.09 -0.10 -2.82
N GLN A 83 -13.41 -1.37 -2.99
CA GLN A 83 -14.34 -2.10 -2.12
C GLN A 83 -13.83 -2.17 -0.66
N ILE A 84 -12.53 -2.38 -0.47
CA ILE A 84 -11.92 -2.40 0.88
C ILE A 84 -12.03 -1.02 1.52
N VAL A 85 -11.68 0.05 0.82
CA VAL A 85 -11.77 1.43 1.33
C VAL A 85 -13.19 1.76 1.76
N GLU A 86 -14.19 1.52 0.90
CA GLU A 86 -15.60 1.77 1.18
C GLU A 86 -16.13 0.91 2.34
N SER A 87 -15.71 -0.36 2.41
CA SER A 87 -16.11 -1.26 3.50
C SER A 87 -15.55 -0.84 4.85
N ILE A 88 -14.28 -0.39 4.89
CA ILE A 88 -13.67 0.12 6.12
C ILE A 88 -14.37 1.41 6.56
N ALA A 89 -14.59 2.35 5.64
CA ALA A 89 -15.30 3.60 5.93
C ALA A 89 -16.69 3.33 6.53
N GLY A 90 -17.51 2.50 5.89
CA GLY A 90 -18.82 2.12 6.39
C GLY A 90 -18.79 1.44 7.74
N LYS A 91 -17.87 0.50 7.98
CA LYS A 91 -17.71 -0.19 9.27
C LYS A 91 -17.24 0.72 10.41
N THR A 92 -16.61 1.84 10.08
CA THR A 92 -16.10 2.82 11.05
C THR A 92 -17.01 4.02 11.25
N GLY A 93 -18.11 4.10 10.49
CA GLY A 93 -19.11 5.17 10.60
C GLY A 93 -18.77 6.41 9.79
N PHE A 94 -17.76 6.36 8.95
CA PHE A 94 -17.45 7.48 8.05
C PHE A 94 -18.41 7.53 6.86
N ALA A 95 -18.85 8.73 6.53
CA ALA A 95 -19.57 8.98 5.29
C ALA A 95 -18.64 8.69 4.08
N PRO A 96 -19.16 8.12 2.98
CA PRO A 96 -18.35 7.71 1.84
C PRO A 96 -17.50 8.83 1.25
N GLU A 97 -18.01 10.05 1.24
CA GLU A 97 -17.34 11.26 0.73
C GLU A 97 -16.12 11.67 1.57
N LYS A 98 -16.06 11.26 2.85
CA LYS A 98 -14.91 11.50 3.73
C LYS A 98 -13.76 10.50 3.54
N ALA A 99 -13.99 9.40 2.83
CA ALA A 99 -12.99 8.35 2.59
C ALA A 99 -12.73 8.14 1.08
N PRO A 100 -11.98 9.05 0.44
CA PRO A 100 -11.80 9.00 -1.01
C PRO A 100 -11.04 7.76 -1.47
N SER A 101 -11.53 7.13 -2.54
CA SER A 101 -10.94 5.95 -3.19
C SER A 101 -10.49 6.23 -4.63
N VAL A 102 -10.44 7.51 -5.04
CA VAL A 102 -10.17 7.91 -6.42
C VAL A 102 -8.78 7.53 -6.91
N ALA A 103 -7.77 7.54 -6.03
CA ALA A 103 -6.40 7.21 -6.42
C ALA A 103 -6.28 5.76 -6.90
N PHE A 104 -6.98 4.81 -6.27
CA PHE A 104 -7.01 3.43 -6.76
C PHE A 104 -7.59 3.33 -8.17
N SER A 105 -8.68 4.04 -8.44
CA SER A 105 -9.35 4.00 -9.75
C SER A 105 -8.48 4.54 -10.89
N ARG A 106 -7.57 5.48 -10.57
CA ARG A 106 -6.67 6.08 -11.56
C ARG A 106 -5.34 5.36 -11.71
N TYR A 107 -4.77 4.89 -10.60
CA TYR A 107 -3.37 4.45 -10.54
C TYR A 107 -3.20 3.01 -10.05
N GLY A 108 -4.28 2.35 -9.64
CA GLY A 108 -4.21 1.05 -8.99
C GLY A 108 -3.65 1.13 -7.56
N ASN A 109 -3.12 0.02 -7.09
CA ASN A 109 -2.48 -0.06 -5.78
C ASN A 109 -1.03 0.41 -5.86
N LEU A 110 -0.78 1.64 -5.43
CA LEU A 110 0.54 2.27 -5.41
C LEU A 110 1.39 1.90 -4.19
N SER A 111 1.04 0.83 -3.46
CA SER A 111 1.75 0.41 -2.25
C SER A 111 1.87 1.57 -1.23
N SER A 112 3.07 1.90 -0.76
CA SER A 112 3.31 2.99 0.21
C SER A 112 2.96 4.39 -0.32
N ALA A 113 2.95 4.60 -1.63
CA ALA A 113 2.59 5.87 -2.25
C ALA A 113 1.07 6.09 -2.34
N SER A 114 0.25 5.09 -2.00
CA SER A 114 -1.21 5.16 -2.19
C SER A 114 -1.90 6.23 -1.33
N ILE A 115 -1.47 6.44 -0.09
CA ILE A 115 -2.02 7.48 0.79
C ILE A 115 -1.61 8.88 0.31
N PRO A 116 -0.32 9.20 0.07
CA PRO A 116 0.05 10.50 -0.49
C PRO A 116 -0.60 10.79 -1.84
N ALA A 117 -0.73 9.80 -2.71
CA ALA A 117 -1.43 9.98 -3.98
C ALA A 117 -2.91 10.30 -3.79
N ALA A 118 -3.60 9.61 -2.87
CA ALA A 118 -5.00 9.88 -2.55
C ALA A 118 -5.18 11.30 -1.96
N LEU A 119 -4.26 11.73 -1.11
CA LEU A 119 -4.23 13.08 -0.54
C LEU A 119 -4.08 14.14 -1.65
N CYS A 120 -3.08 13.98 -2.52
CA CYS A 120 -2.81 14.91 -3.62
C CYS A 120 -3.97 14.97 -4.63
N GLU A 121 -4.57 13.82 -4.97
CA GLU A 121 -5.73 13.76 -5.87
C GLU A 121 -6.96 14.45 -5.27
N HIS A 122 -7.15 14.30 -3.96
CA HIS A 122 -8.32 14.86 -3.28
C HIS A 122 -8.20 16.36 -3.06
N PHE A 123 -7.07 16.83 -2.50
CA PHE A 123 -6.88 18.24 -2.21
C PHE A 123 -6.47 19.03 -3.44
N GLY A 124 -5.63 18.48 -4.32
CA GLY A 124 -5.04 19.20 -5.42
C GLY A 124 -4.35 20.47 -4.92
N GLN A 125 -4.80 21.63 -5.43
CA GLN A 125 -4.32 22.95 -4.97
C GLN A 125 -5.18 23.56 -3.85
N ARG A 126 -6.14 22.81 -3.30
CA ARG A 126 -7.01 23.30 -2.23
C ARG A 126 -6.26 23.23 -0.90
N GLY A 127 -5.99 24.38 -0.32
CA GLY A 127 -5.55 24.48 1.06
C GLY A 127 -6.72 24.68 2.01
N GLY A 128 -6.48 24.46 3.30
CA GLY A 128 -7.45 24.71 4.35
C GLY A 128 -7.09 23.99 5.63
N ARG A 129 -7.57 24.51 6.75
CA ARG A 129 -7.43 23.81 8.04
C ARG A 129 -8.37 22.62 8.05
N THR A 130 -7.80 21.46 8.32
CA THR A 130 -8.55 20.20 8.27
C THR A 130 -8.02 19.20 9.30
N THR A 131 -8.90 18.34 9.77
CA THR A 131 -8.57 17.22 10.65
C THR A 131 -8.62 15.94 9.84
N MET A 132 -7.51 15.23 9.78
CA MET A 132 -7.36 14.05 8.95
C MET A 132 -6.90 12.85 9.77
N LEU A 133 -7.47 11.70 9.47
CA LEU A 133 -7.00 10.42 9.96
C LEU A 133 -6.42 9.61 8.80
N PHE A 134 -5.15 9.28 8.90
CA PHE A 134 -4.46 8.41 7.95
C PHE A 134 -4.39 6.99 8.54
N CYS A 135 -4.61 5.97 7.73
CA CYS A 135 -4.41 4.59 8.15
C CYS A 135 -3.77 3.77 7.02
N GLY A 136 -2.50 3.42 7.23
CA GLY A 136 -1.75 2.48 6.41
C GLY A 136 -1.86 1.07 6.96
N TYR A 137 -1.94 0.08 6.08
CA TYR A 137 -1.97 -1.33 6.44
C TYR A 137 -1.45 -2.18 5.28
N GLY A 138 -0.89 -3.35 5.60
CA GLY A 138 -0.37 -4.22 4.56
C GLY A 138 0.52 -5.34 5.06
N VAL A 139 1.60 -5.52 4.32
CA VAL A 139 2.58 -6.59 4.54
C VAL A 139 3.12 -6.57 5.96
N GLY A 140 3.24 -7.75 6.54
CA GLY A 140 3.79 -7.89 7.88
C GLY A 140 3.09 -9.00 8.67
N LEU A 141 1.80 -8.97 8.96
CA LEU A 141 0.82 -7.88 8.79
C LEU A 141 1.18 -6.71 9.69
N SER A 142 1.13 -5.51 9.16
CA SER A 142 1.40 -4.29 9.90
C SER A 142 0.38 -3.20 9.55
N TRP A 143 0.06 -2.37 10.53
CA TRP A 143 -0.83 -1.22 10.35
C TRP A 143 -0.51 -0.14 11.34
N ALA A 144 -0.76 1.09 10.93
CA ALA A 144 -0.59 2.26 11.78
C ALA A 144 -1.53 3.37 11.36
N SER A 145 -1.87 4.25 12.28
CA SER A 145 -2.63 5.46 12.00
C SER A 145 -1.89 6.70 12.48
N CYS A 146 -2.13 7.80 11.76
CA CYS A 146 -1.66 9.13 12.13
C CYS A 146 -2.86 10.09 12.12
N LEU A 147 -3.08 10.80 13.22
CA LEU A 147 -4.09 11.83 13.35
C LEU A 147 -3.43 13.21 13.22
N VAL A 148 -3.90 13.99 12.26
CA VAL A 148 -3.48 15.39 12.05
C VAL A 148 -4.68 16.29 12.33
N ARG A 149 -4.53 17.22 13.27
CA ARG A 149 -5.63 18.09 13.70
C ARG A 149 -5.42 19.54 13.29
N GLY A 150 -6.41 20.09 12.59
CA GLY A 150 -6.55 21.51 12.35
C GLY A 150 -5.35 22.18 11.66
N GLN A 151 -4.58 21.39 10.91
CA GLN A 151 -3.44 21.90 10.15
C GLN A 151 -3.86 22.41 8.79
N GLU A 152 -3.21 23.42 8.34
CA GLU A 152 -3.31 23.85 6.94
C GLU A 152 -2.51 22.88 6.08
N VAL A 153 -3.18 22.33 5.07
CA VAL A 153 -2.60 21.35 4.17
C VAL A 153 -2.44 21.95 2.80
N THR A 154 -1.21 21.94 2.31
CA THR A 154 -0.90 22.29 0.93
C THR A 154 -0.37 21.05 0.22
N CYS A 155 -1.04 20.65 -0.83
CA CYS A 155 -0.61 19.53 -1.67
C CYS A 155 -0.39 20.01 -3.10
N ALA A 156 0.70 19.56 -3.71
CA ALA A 156 0.85 19.67 -5.15
C ALA A 156 -0.09 18.67 -5.83
N PRO A 157 -0.67 19.00 -7.01
CA PRO A 157 -1.44 18.04 -7.78
C PRO A 157 -0.54 16.89 -8.24
N VAL A 158 -1.14 15.73 -8.43
CA VAL A 158 -0.44 14.62 -9.12
C VAL A 158 -0.16 15.06 -10.54
N ILE A 159 1.10 15.05 -10.94
CA ILE A 159 1.52 15.40 -12.29
C ILE A 159 1.83 14.14 -13.09
N SER A 160 1.37 14.10 -14.34
CA SER A 160 1.80 13.08 -15.29
C SER A 160 3.11 13.53 -15.92
N VAL A 161 4.16 12.78 -15.70
CA VAL A 161 5.40 12.99 -16.44
C VAL A 161 5.26 12.22 -17.76
N PRO A 162 5.35 12.87 -18.94
CA PRO A 162 5.39 12.15 -20.20
C PRO A 162 6.51 11.12 -20.12
N ASN A 163 6.24 9.90 -20.56
CA ASN A 163 7.31 8.93 -20.71
C ASN A 163 8.38 9.62 -21.57
N GLY A 164 9.49 10.01 -20.95
CA GLY A 164 10.69 10.29 -21.70
C GLY A 164 10.88 9.10 -22.61
N GLN A 165 11.43 9.30 -23.80
CA GLN A 165 11.80 8.18 -24.64
C GLN A 165 12.52 7.19 -23.75
N ASP A 166 11.79 6.12 -23.40
CA ASP A 166 12.28 5.14 -22.44
C ASP A 166 13.55 4.54 -22.99
N ASP A 167 14.66 4.95 -22.43
CA ASP A 167 15.87 4.14 -22.46
C ASP A 167 15.66 2.90 -21.55
N ALA A 168 14.45 2.29 -21.64
CA ALA A 168 14.16 1.02 -20.99
C ALA A 168 15.25 -0.04 -21.26
N PRO A 169 15.83 -0.10 -22.49
CA PRO A 169 17.04 -0.88 -22.73
C PRO A 169 18.20 -0.53 -21.81
N ASP A 170 18.35 0.75 -21.44
CA ASP A 170 19.46 1.20 -20.60
C ASP A 170 19.27 0.84 -19.13
N ALA A 171 18.03 0.89 -18.60
CA ALA A 171 17.73 0.45 -17.25
C ALA A 171 17.95 -1.06 -17.07
N VAL A 172 17.52 -1.87 -18.02
CA VAL A 172 17.76 -3.32 -18.03
C VAL A 172 19.25 -3.62 -18.16
N ARG A 173 19.97 -2.91 -19.03
CA ARG A 173 21.41 -3.05 -19.24
C ARG A 173 22.20 -2.64 -17.99
N ARG A 174 21.83 -1.55 -17.32
CA ARG A 174 22.42 -1.13 -16.04
C ARG A 174 22.23 -2.19 -14.97
N TRP A 175 21.03 -2.76 -14.90
CA TRP A 175 20.72 -3.84 -13.95
C TRP A 175 21.54 -5.10 -14.23
N GLN A 176 21.64 -5.50 -15.49
CA GLN A 176 22.47 -6.62 -15.93
C GLN A 176 23.96 -6.41 -15.59
N ASN A 177 24.47 -5.20 -15.79
CA ASN A 177 25.85 -4.84 -15.47
C ASN A 177 26.12 -4.88 -13.95
N LEU A 178 25.16 -4.42 -13.13
CA LEU A 178 25.25 -4.50 -11.66
C LEU A 178 25.29 -5.97 -11.17
N MET A 179 24.54 -6.86 -11.83
CA MET A 179 24.52 -8.28 -11.48
C MET A 179 25.75 -9.05 -11.95
N GLN A 180 26.51 -8.51 -12.91
CA GLN A 180 27.73 -9.14 -13.45
C GLN A 180 29.02 -8.57 -12.83
N SER A 181 28.95 -7.50 -12.04
CA SER A 181 30.12 -6.96 -11.34
C SER A 181 30.56 -7.91 -10.23
N PRO A 182 31.78 -8.40 -10.25
CA PRO A 182 32.34 -9.18 -9.15
C PRO A 182 32.38 -8.29 -7.88
N ALA A 183 32.03 -8.88 -6.73
CA ALA A 183 32.04 -8.25 -5.42
C ALA A 183 33.47 -8.05 -4.91
#